data_6d5b23f1910816ed60b85c9b3e276c91
#
_entry.id   6d5b23f1910816ed60b85c9b3e276c91
#
_cell.length_a   1.000
_cell.length_b   1.000
_cell.length_c   1.000
_cell.angle_alpha   90.00
_cell.angle_beta   90.00
_cell.angle_gamma   90.00
#
_symmetry.space_group_name_H-M   'P 1'
#
loop_
_entity.id
_entity.type
_entity.pdbx_description
1 polymer ?
#
loop_
_entity_poly.entity_id
_entity_poly.type
_entity_poly.pdbx_seq_one_letter_code
_entity_poly.pdbx_strand_id
1 'polypeptide(L)'
;NIKTQIMKEAIAILTGGGPAPGMNTVVGSVAKTFLRQGYRVIGLHEGYTGLFNPSPRTVDIDYPMADGIFNQGGSFLQMSRFKPKDSDFENNFNLKFFTDNNIKLLVTVGGDDTASTANRIAKFLEAKKYPIANIHVPKTIDNDLPLPKGTPTFGYESAKDKGAVIARAVYVDARTSGNWFVLAAMGRSAGHLAFGIGEACHYPMIVIPEMFDKTEITVEKIVNLVISSIIKRKIMGMDYGAAVISEGVFHALSDEEIRKSGIHFTYDEHGHPELGKVSKAHIFNEMIEMKLKELGLKVKSRPVELGYEIRCQTPIAYDLTYCSELGIGVHKLFAEGKTGCMVYVDSEGNVSPLYLKDLQDPTTGKIPPRLVDIKSDKFTSVVETILNAITPADYEAAKAYVANPEEYDFHKILNWK
;
A
#
# COMPACT_ATOMS: atom_id res chain seq x y z
N ASN A 1 -35.60 -23.28 38.44
CA ASN A 1 -35.12 -21.97 38.09
C ASN A 1 -34.04 -22.08 36.98
N ILE A 2 -34.49 -22.13 35.72
CA ILE A 2 -33.62 -21.98 34.58
C ILE A 2 -33.29 -20.48 34.54
N LYS A 3 -32.16 -20.08 35.08
CA LYS A 3 -31.57 -18.78 34.79
C LYS A 3 -31.32 -18.74 33.29
N THR A 4 -32.15 -18.03 32.55
CA THR A 4 -31.86 -17.67 31.16
C THR A 4 -30.52 -16.96 31.19
N GLN A 5 -29.46 -17.67 30.82
CA GLN A 5 -28.13 -17.09 30.75
C GLN A 5 -28.18 -16.05 29.61
N ILE A 6 -28.31 -14.80 29.97
CA ILE A 6 -28.29 -13.70 28.98
C ILE A 6 -26.98 -13.83 28.22
N MET A 7 -27.08 -14.11 26.94
CA MET A 7 -25.90 -14.28 26.09
C MET A 7 -25.15 -12.96 26.05
N LYS A 8 -23.84 -13.02 26.37
CA LYS A 8 -22.95 -11.88 26.42
C LYS A 8 -22.88 -11.21 25.05
N GLU A 9 -22.92 -9.88 25.03
CA GLU A 9 -22.75 -9.12 23.81
C GLU A 9 -21.38 -9.41 23.17
N ALA A 10 -21.34 -9.41 21.85
CA ALA A 10 -20.14 -9.71 21.08
C ALA A 10 -19.84 -8.65 20.03
N ILE A 11 -18.57 -8.58 19.65
CA ILE A 11 -18.13 -7.91 18.43
C ILE A 11 -17.54 -8.95 17.48
N ALA A 12 -17.66 -8.72 16.19
CA ALA A 12 -16.98 -9.50 15.17
C ALA A 12 -15.88 -8.67 14.53
N ILE A 13 -14.74 -9.29 14.24
CA ILE A 13 -13.61 -8.66 13.58
C ILE A 13 -13.11 -9.51 12.43
N LEU A 14 -12.83 -8.89 11.30
CA LEU A 14 -12.22 -9.52 10.13
C LEU A 14 -11.15 -8.63 9.49
N THR A 15 -10.30 -9.27 8.72
CA THR A 15 -9.24 -8.61 7.93
C THR A 15 -9.43 -8.90 6.45
N GLY A 16 -9.29 -7.88 5.60
CA GLY A 16 -9.50 -7.99 4.16
C GLY A 16 -8.43 -7.31 3.32
N GLY A 17 -8.37 -7.68 2.05
CA GLY A 17 -7.41 -7.15 1.09
C GLY A 17 -6.06 -7.83 1.13
N GLY A 18 -4.99 -7.11 0.84
CA GLY A 18 -3.61 -7.57 0.99
C GLY A 18 -3.06 -7.29 2.39
N PRO A 19 -2.11 -8.09 2.90
CA PRO A 19 -1.56 -7.90 4.24
C PRO A 19 -0.67 -6.65 4.33
N ALA A 20 -0.53 -6.16 5.57
CA ALA A 20 0.42 -5.13 5.96
C ALA A 20 0.92 -5.39 7.38
N PRO A 21 2.13 -4.94 7.75
CA PRO A 21 2.59 -5.06 9.13
C PRO A 21 1.65 -4.31 10.09
N GLY A 22 1.19 -4.97 11.14
CA GLY A 22 0.28 -4.39 12.13
C GLY A 22 -1.15 -4.94 12.11
N MET A 23 -1.51 -5.81 11.16
CA MET A 23 -2.85 -6.44 11.13
C MET A 23 -3.16 -7.16 12.43
N ASN A 24 -2.27 -8.05 12.88
CA ASN A 24 -2.42 -8.77 14.14
C ASN A 24 -2.39 -7.83 15.36
N THR A 25 -1.64 -6.75 15.29
CA THR A 25 -1.58 -5.73 16.34
C THR A 25 -2.92 -5.05 16.53
N VAL A 26 -3.60 -4.68 15.43
CA VAL A 26 -4.96 -4.13 15.47
C VAL A 26 -5.94 -5.14 16.05
N VAL A 27 -5.93 -6.38 15.55
CA VAL A 27 -6.81 -7.45 16.06
C VAL A 27 -6.58 -7.68 17.55
N GLY A 28 -5.34 -7.77 17.98
CA GLY A 28 -4.98 -7.95 19.38
C GLY A 28 -5.40 -6.78 20.27
N SER A 29 -5.20 -5.55 19.81
CA SER A 29 -5.59 -4.33 20.54
C SER A 29 -7.10 -4.20 20.67
N VAL A 30 -7.84 -4.40 19.58
CA VAL A 30 -9.32 -4.43 19.60
C VAL A 30 -9.79 -5.50 20.59
N ALA A 31 -9.27 -6.71 20.48
CA ALA A 31 -9.68 -7.83 21.35
C ALA A 31 -9.42 -7.53 22.83
N LYS A 32 -8.21 -7.11 23.18
CA LYS A 32 -7.85 -6.75 24.56
C LYS A 32 -8.78 -5.69 25.13
N THR A 33 -9.08 -4.66 24.35
CA THR A 33 -9.92 -3.54 24.78
C THR A 33 -11.37 -3.98 25.01
N PHE A 34 -11.99 -4.69 24.08
CA PHE A 34 -13.38 -5.12 24.19
C PHE A 34 -13.56 -6.22 25.25
N LEU A 35 -12.62 -7.16 25.38
CA LEU A 35 -12.65 -8.17 26.43
C LEU A 35 -12.68 -7.55 27.83
N ARG A 36 -11.88 -6.50 28.06
CA ARG A 36 -11.85 -5.77 29.34
C ARG A 36 -13.16 -5.02 29.63
N GLN A 37 -13.90 -4.66 28.58
CA GLN A 37 -15.21 -4.03 28.70
C GLN A 37 -16.35 -5.05 28.79
N GLY A 38 -16.02 -6.33 28.82
CA GLY A 38 -17.00 -7.37 29.04
C GLY A 38 -17.60 -8.01 27.79
N TYR A 39 -17.18 -7.62 26.58
CA TYR A 39 -17.66 -8.24 25.33
C TYR A 39 -16.98 -9.57 25.04
N ARG A 40 -17.65 -10.42 24.26
CA ARG A 40 -16.98 -11.49 23.52
C ARG A 40 -16.37 -10.89 22.24
N VAL A 41 -15.25 -11.43 21.82
CA VAL A 41 -14.60 -11.02 20.56
C VAL A 41 -14.51 -12.23 19.64
N ILE A 42 -15.19 -12.15 18.50
CA ILE A 42 -15.26 -13.22 17.51
C ILE A 42 -14.45 -12.84 16.29
N GLY A 43 -13.36 -13.55 16.06
CA GLY A 43 -12.57 -13.43 14.83
C GLY A 43 -13.20 -14.24 13.71
N LEU A 44 -13.36 -13.62 12.54
CA LEU A 44 -13.81 -14.26 11.30
C LEU A 44 -12.60 -14.57 10.42
N HIS A 45 -12.41 -15.85 10.10
CA HIS A 45 -11.35 -16.26 9.18
C HIS A 45 -11.72 -15.94 7.72
N GLU A 46 -10.69 -15.66 6.92
CA GLU A 46 -10.80 -15.46 5.46
C GLU A 46 -11.69 -14.26 5.04
N GLY A 47 -11.76 -13.24 5.91
CA GLY A 47 -12.45 -12.00 5.60
C GLY A 47 -13.90 -12.21 5.12
N TYR A 48 -14.27 -11.56 4.03
CA TYR A 48 -15.63 -11.70 3.50
C TYR A 48 -15.90 -13.03 2.81
N THR A 49 -14.90 -13.73 2.31
CA THR A 49 -15.09 -15.11 1.83
C THR A 49 -15.64 -15.98 2.97
N GLY A 50 -15.07 -15.85 4.15
CA GLY A 50 -15.54 -16.56 5.34
C GLY A 50 -16.92 -16.11 5.77
N LEU A 51 -17.19 -14.81 5.80
CA LEU A 51 -18.49 -14.27 6.26
C LEU A 51 -19.65 -14.68 5.35
N PHE A 52 -19.44 -14.76 4.04
CA PHE A 52 -20.46 -15.18 3.08
C PHE A 52 -20.51 -16.71 2.88
N ASN A 53 -19.78 -17.46 3.69
CA ASN A 53 -19.90 -18.92 3.75
C ASN A 53 -21.10 -19.30 4.64
N PRO A 54 -21.91 -20.29 4.26
CA PRO A 54 -23.00 -20.79 5.10
C PRO A 54 -22.56 -21.27 6.49
N SER A 55 -21.32 -21.72 6.62
CA SER A 55 -20.69 -22.11 7.89
C SER A 55 -19.40 -21.30 8.09
N PRO A 56 -19.49 -20.07 8.59
CA PRO A 56 -18.31 -19.23 8.81
C PRO A 56 -17.34 -19.89 9.77
N ARG A 57 -16.05 -19.93 9.41
CA ARG A 57 -15.00 -20.35 10.33
C ARG A 57 -14.68 -19.19 11.26
N THR A 58 -14.90 -19.39 12.55
CA THR A 58 -14.72 -18.35 13.56
C THR A 58 -13.83 -18.84 14.70
N VAL A 59 -13.32 -17.90 15.46
CA VAL A 59 -12.57 -18.15 16.69
C VAL A 59 -12.98 -17.13 17.75
N ASP A 60 -13.28 -17.61 18.96
CA ASP A 60 -13.41 -16.72 20.11
C ASP A 60 -12.01 -16.32 20.57
N ILE A 61 -11.71 -15.03 20.45
CA ILE A 61 -10.39 -14.49 20.81
C ILE A 61 -10.41 -14.17 22.29
N ASP A 62 -9.60 -14.89 23.06
CA ASP A 62 -9.37 -14.59 24.48
C ASP A 62 -8.15 -13.66 24.68
N TYR A 63 -7.91 -13.25 25.91
CA TYR A 63 -6.83 -12.32 26.20
C TYR A 63 -5.43 -12.91 25.94
N PRO A 64 -5.11 -14.16 26.34
CA PRO A 64 -3.84 -14.80 25.98
C PRO A 64 -3.59 -14.86 24.47
N MET A 65 -4.60 -15.21 23.69
CA MET A 65 -4.50 -15.23 22.23
C MET A 65 -4.21 -13.83 21.68
N ALA A 66 -4.98 -12.83 22.13
CA ALA A 66 -4.78 -11.44 21.72
C ALA A 66 -3.37 -10.93 22.05
N ASP A 67 -2.85 -11.30 23.21
CA ASP A 67 -1.49 -10.98 23.63
C ASP A 67 -0.42 -11.67 22.78
N GLY A 68 -0.65 -12.94 22.46
CA GLY A 68 0.28 -13.74 21.67
C GLY A 68 0.45 -13.28 20.22
N ILE A 69 -0.60 -12.70 19.60
CA ILE A 69 -0.53 -12.23 18.20
C ILE A 69 -0.13 -10.76 18.07
N PHE A 70 -0.15 -9.99 19.15
CA PHE A 70 -0.05 -8.53 19.14
C PHE A 70 1.16 -8.00 18.36
N ASN A 71 2.31 -8.61 18.50
CA ASN A 71 3.56 -8.16 17.89
C ASN A 71 4.02 -9.03 16.72
N GLN A 72 3.12 -9.80 16.12
CA GLN A 72 3.43 -10.67 15.00
C GLN A 72 3.00 -10.06 13.67
N GLY A 73 3.79 -10.30 12.61
CA GLY A 73 3.42 -9.97 11.25
C GLY A 73 2.33 -10.89 10.69
N GLY A 74 1.80 -10.50 9.53
CA GLY A 74 0.72 -11.23 8.88
C GLY A 74 -0.65 -11.03 9.53
N SER A 75 -1.61 -11.87 9.16
CA SER A 75 -2.94 -11.90 9.78
C SER A 75 -3.30 -13.31 10.18
N PHE A 76 -3.46 -13.52 11.47
CA PHE A 76 -3.87 -14.80 12.05
C PHE A 76 -5.28 -15.19 11.63
N LEU A 77 -6.15 -14.23 11.31
CA LEU A 77 -7.50 -14.46 10.81
C LEU A 77 -7.53 -14.81 9.32
N GLN A 78 -6.39 -14.76 8.64
CA GLN A 78 -6.32 -14.88 7.19
C GLN A 78 -7.10 -13.75 6.48
N MET A 79 -6.89 -13.59 5.20
CA MET A 79 -7.45 -12.48 4.45
C MET A 79 -8.05 -12.95 3.14
N SER A 80 -8.98 -12.16 2.62
CA SER A 80 -9.54 -12.39 1.29
C SER A 80 -9.73 -11.08 0.54
N ARG A 81 -9.77 -11.17 -0.78
CA ARG A 81 -10.10 -10.07 -1.69
C ARG A 81 -11.51 -10.20 -2.28
N PHE A 82 -12.31 -11.09 -1.70
CA PHE A 82 -13.68 -11.30 -2.16
C PHE A 82 -14.51 -10.02 -2.02
N LYS A 83 -15.21 -9.67 -3.09
CA LYS A 83 -16.14 -8.54 -3.15
C LYS A 83 -17.54 -9.09 -3.40
N PRO A 84 -18.41 -9.13 -2.38
CA PRO A 84 -19.75 -9.65 -2.53
C PRO A 84 -20.57 -8.82 -3.50
N LYS A 85 -21.28 -9.50 -4.39
CA LYS A 85 -22.30 -8.92 -5.28
C LYS A 85 -23.65 -8.86 -4.56
N ASP A 86 -24.61 -8.17 -5.11
CA ASP A 86 -25.95 -8.10 -4.51
C ASP A 86 -26.61 -9.50 -4.40
N SER A 87 -26.38 -10.38 -5.37
CA SER A 87 -26.81 -11.77 -5.32
C SER A 87 -26.20 -12.57 -4.16
N ASP A 88 -25.02 -12.22 -3.71
CA ASP A 88 -24.39 -12.89 -2.56
C ASP A 88 -25.10 -12.50 -1.25
N PHE A 89 -25.53 -11.24 -1.13
CA PHE A 89 -26.34 -10.80 0.01
C PHE A 89 -27.69 -11.52 0.08
N GLU A 90 -28.32 -11.75 -1.06
CA GLU A 90 -29.60 -12.43 -1.13
C GLU A 90 -29.51 -13.93 -0.85
N ASN A 91 -28.45 -14.59 -1.34
CA ASN A 91 -28.35 -16.04 -1.36
C ASN A 91 -27.38 -16.62 -0.31
N ASN A 92 -26.33 -15.90 0.06
CA ASN A 92 -25.18 -16.43 0.81
C ASN A 92 -24.94 -15.74 2.15
N PHE A 93 -25.61 -14.62 2.42
CA PHE A 93 -25.37 -13.87 3.66
C PHE A 93 -26.01 -14.59 4.85
N ASN A 94 -25.20 -14.88 5.87
CA ASN A 94 -25.65 -15.59 7.06
C ASN A 94 -26.06 -14.61 8.18
N LEU A 95 -27.29 -14.10 8.11
CA LEU A 95 -27.86 -13.24 9.16
C LEU A 95 -27.85 -13.95 10.54
N LYS A 96 -28.09 -15.28 10.55
CA LYS A 96 -28.15 -16.07 11.78
C LYS A 96 -26.82 -16.01 12.56
N PHE A 97 -25.69 -15.89 11.87
CA PHE A 97 -24.39 -15.69 12.53
C PHE A 97 -24.39 -14.46 13.46
N PHE A 98 -24.96 -13.36 13.01
CA PHE A 98 -25.02 -12.12 13.80
C PHE A 98 -26.01 -12.23 14.96
N THR A 99 -27.19 -12.74 14.71
CA THR A 99 -28.25 -12.85 15.73
C THR A 99 -27.91 -13.87 16.80
N ASP A 100 -27.44 -15.06 16.43
CA ASP A 100 -27.10 -16.12 17.36
C ASP A 100 -25.90 -15.77 18.25
N ASN A 101 -25.02 -14.93 17.79
CA ASN A 101 -23.85 -14.49 18.56
C ASN A 101 -24.04 -13.14 19.28
N ASN A 102 -25.22 -12.55 19.18
CA ASN A 102 -25.53 -11.25 19.79
C ASN A 102 -24.49 -10.15 19.42
N ILE A 103 -24.11 -10.09 18.13
CA ILE A 103 -23.08 -9.17 17.64
C ILE A 103 -23.63 -7.76 17.58
N LYS A 104 -22.90 -6.79 18.14
CA LYS A 104 -23.26 -5.36 18.19
C LYS A 104 -22.40 -4.49 17.28
N LEU A 105 -21.21 -4.96 16.92
CA LEU A 105 -20.25 -4.24 16.13
C LEU A 105 -19.55 -5.19 15.16
N LEU A 106 -19.43 -4.78 13.91
CA LEU A 106 -18.51 -5.38 12.95
C LEU A 106 -17.30 -4.44 12.79
N VAL A 107 -16.14 -4.92 13.18
CA VAL A 107 -14.85 -4.26 12.96
C VAL A 107 -14.23 -4.86 11.70
N THR A 108 -13.86 -4.01 10.76
CA THR A 108 -13.18 -4.42 9.54
C THR A 108 -11.83 -3.74 9.43
N VAL A 109 -10.82 -4.49 9.04
CA VAL A 109 -9.45 -3.99 8.87
C VAL A 109 -9.03 -4.23 7.43
N GLY A 110 -8.75 -3.16 6.69
CA GLY A 110 -8.42 -3.30 5.26
C GLY A 110 -8.39 -1.97 4.53
N GLY A 111 -8.39 -2.05 3.20
CA GLY A 111 -8.45 -0.88 2.32
C GLY A 111 -9.88 -0.34 2.14
N ASP A 112 -10.03 0.54 1.18
CA ASP A 112 -11.30 1.19 0.81
C ASP A 112 -12.38 0.20 0.37
N ASP A 113 -12.04 -0.83 -0.39
CA ASP A 113 -12.96 -1.89 -0.81
C ASP A 113 -13.55 -2.65 0.39
N THR A 114 -12.71 -2.95 1.38
CA THR A 114 -13.13 -3.61 2.62
C THR A 114 -14.09 -2.71 3.42
N ALA A 115 -13.78 -1.42 3.50
CA ALA A 115 -14.63 -0.42 4.15
C ALA A 115 -15.99 -0.28 3.46
N SER A 116 -16.00 -0.18 2.15
CA SER A 116 -17.23 -0.04 1.34
C SER A 116 -18.15 -1.26 1.52
N THR A 117 -17.57 -2.45 1.54
CA THR A 117 -18.32 -3.69 1.79
C THR A 117 -18.90 -3.73 3.19
N ALA A 118 -18.15 -3.28 4.21
CA ALA A 118 -18.66 -3.19 5.58
C ALA A 118 -19.90 -2.28 5.68
N ASN A 119 -19.91 -1.16 4.99
CA ASN A 119 -21.08 -0.28 4.93
C ASN A 119 -22.29 -0.96 4.27
N ARG A 120 -22.08 -1.71 3.20
CA ARG A 120 -23.15 -2.48 2.55
C ARG A 120 -23.73 -3.53 3.49
N ILE A 121 -22.89 -4.20 4.27
CA ILE A 121 -23.32 -5.17 5.28
C ILE A 121 -24.17 -4.49 6.36
N ALA A 122 -23.72 -3.37 6.89
CA ALA A 122 -24.45 -2.63 7.91
C ALA A 122 -25.84 -2.19 7.41
N LYS A 123 -25.94 -1.65 6.20
CA LYS A 123 -27.20 -1.28 5.56
C LYS A 123 -28.13 -2.48 5.34
N PHE A 124 -27.56 -3.60 4.90
CA PHE A 124 -28.33 -4.84 4.71
C PHE A 124 -28.91 -5.34 6.03
N LEU A 125 -28.12 -5.35 7.10
CA LEU A 125 -28.57 -5.77 8.42
C LEU A 125 -29.63 -4.82 9.00
N GLU A 126 -29.48 -3.53 8.78
CA GLU A 126 -30.50 -2.54 9.15
C GLU A 126 -31.83 -2.81 8.43
N ALA A 127 -31.81 -3.07 7.13
CA ALA A 127 -32.99 -3.44 6.35
C ALA A 127 -33.64 -4.74 6.84
N LYS A 128 -32.85 -5.66 7.39
CA LYS A 128 -33.32 -6.89 8.04
C LYS A 128 -33.75 -6.69 9.51
N LYS A 129 -33.82 -5.44 9.98
CA LYS A 129 -34.17 -5.08 11.36
C LYS A 129 -33.21 -5.62 12.43
N TYR A 130 -31.95 -5.78 12.05
CA TYR A 130 -30.85 -6.11 12.94
C TYR A 130 -29.71 -5.11 12.76
N PRO A 131 -29.87 -3.87 13.25
CA PRO A 131 -28.83 -2.86 13.09
C PRO A 131 -27.60 -3.21 13.91
N ILE A 132 -26.42 -3.07 13.30
CA ILE A 132 -25.12 -3.16 13.96
C ILE A 132 -24.29 -1.91 13.72
N ALA A 133 -23.37 -1.62 14.62
CA ALA A 133 -22.35 -0.62 14.35
C ALA A 133 -21.29 -1.21 13.37
N ASN A 134 -20.69 -0.31 12.58
CA ASN A 134 -19.64 -0.62 11.63
C ASN A 134 -18.51 0.40 11.79
N ILE A 135 -17.34 -0.04 12.20
CA ILE A 135 -16.14 0.79 12.32
C ILE A 135 -15.00 0.11 11.57
N HIS A 136 -14.35 0.86 10.70
CA HIS A 136 -13.27 0.40 9.87
C HIS A 136 -11.91 0.91 10.36
N VAL A 137 -10.90 0.03 10.32
CA VAL A 137 -9.51 0.41 10.56
C VAL A 137 -8.77 0.43 9.22
N PRO A 138 -8.36 1.60 8.74
CA PRO A 138 -7.75 1.74 7.43
C PRO A 138 -6.34 1.16 7.43
N LYS A 139 -6.04 0.31 6.45
CA LYS A 139 -4.79 -0.40 6.26
C LYS A 139 -4.30 -0.27 4.82
N THR A 140 -3.05 0.15 4.63
CA THR A 140 -2.31 -0.02 3.38
C THR A 140 -0.82 0.26 3.57
N ILE A 141 0.05 -0.51 2.90
CA ILE A 141 1.48 -0.17 2.80
C ILE A 141 1.74 0.92 1.76
N ASP A 142 0.78 1.20 0.89
CA ASP A 142 0.90 2.19 -0.20
C ASP A 142 0.76 3.64 0.30
N ASN A 143 0.29 3.83 1.53
CA ASN A 143 0.08 5.14 2.15
C ASN A 143 -0.85 6.08 1.35
N ASP A 144 -1.76 5.50 0.60
CA ASP A 144 -2.61 6.19 -0.38
C ASP A 144 -4.01 6.56 0.13
N LEU A 145 -4.30 6.35 1.41
CA LEU A 145 -5.55 6.79 2.02
C LEU A 145 -5.45 8.26 2.48
N PRO A 146 -6.50 9.07 2.27
CA PRO A 146 -6.49 10.49 2.54
C PRO A 146 -6.70 10.81 4.03
N LEU A 147 -5.82 10.31 4.88
CA LEU A 147 -5.84 10.63 6.31
C LEU A 147 -5.41 12.09 6.55
N PRO A 148 -6.04 12.79 7.51
CA PRO A 148 -5.74 14.19 7.78
C PRO A 148 -4.28 14.44 8.18
N LYS A 149 -3.81 15.65 7.89
CA LYS A 149 -2.49 16.17 8.31
C LYS A 149 -1.31 15.27 7.90
N GLY A 150 -1.43 14.53 6.80
CA GLY A 150 -0.37 13.67 6.31
C GLY A 150 -0.09 12.45 7.19
N THR A 151 -0.99 12.10 8.10
CA THR A 151 -0.86 10.90 8.94
C THR A 151 -0.68 9.66 8.06
N PRO A 152 0.37 8.86 8.25
CA PRO A 152 0.57 7.65 7.47
C PRO A 152 -0.49 6.59 7.82
N THR A 153 -0.84 5.77 6.84
CA THR A 153 -1.68 4.59 7.07
C THR A 153 -0.83 3.51 7.74
N PHE A 154 -1.38 2.79 8.71
CA PHE A 154 -0.60 1.76 9.40
C PHE A 154 -0.08 0.70 8.43
N GLY A 155 1.11 0.20 8.72
CA GLY A 155 1.85 -0.75 7.90
C GLY A 155 2.82 -0.08 6.92
N TYR A 156 2.59 1.16 6.53
CA TYR A 156 3.48 1.89 5.63
C TYR A 156 4.87 2.10 6.23
N GLU A 157 4.96 2.61 7.46
CA GLU A 157 6.26 2.88 8.09
C GLU A 157 7.08 1.61 8.29
N SER A 158 6.47 0.51 8.70
CA SER A 158 7.15 -0.79 8.82
C SER A 158 7.58 -1.37 7.47
N ALA A 159 6.74 -1.26 6.44
CA ALA A 159 7.09 -1.71 5.09
C ALA A 159 8.22 -0.87 4.50
N LYS A 160 8.19 0.44 4.68
CA LYS A 160 9.25 1.38 4.28
C LYS A 160 10.56 1.06 4.98
N ASP A 161 10.55 0.84 6.29
CA ASP A 161 11.73 0.50 7.08
C ASP A 161 12.40 -0.78 6.56
N LYS A 162 11.61 -1.85 6.38
CA LYS A 162 12.14 -3.11 5.82
C LYS A 162 12.66 -2.94 4.40
N GLY A 163 11.93 -2.22 3.56
CA GLY A 163 12.35 -1.89 2.20
C GLY A 163 13.67 -1.11 2.19
N ALA A 164 13.83 -0.15 3.10
CA ALA A 164 15.06 0.64 3.23
C ALA A 164 16.24 -0.22 3.71
N VAL A 165 16.03 -1.18 4.60
CA VAL A 165 17.09 -2.14 5.02
C VAL A 165 17.60 -2.93 3.81
N ILE A 166 16.71 -3.46 2.99
CA ILE A 166 17.07 -4.20 1.79
C ILE A 166 17.74 -3.29 0.76
N ALA A 167 17.13 -2.14 0.46
CA ALA A 167 17.63 -1.20 -0.53
C ALA A 167 19.01 -0.65 -0.18
N ARG A 168 19.28 -0.39 1.09
CA ARG A 168 20.59 0.04 1.57
C ARG A 168 21.65 -1.04 1.36
N ALA A 169 21.34 -2.29 1.65
CA ALA A 169 22.27 -3.41 1.41
C ALA A 169 22.57 -3.56 -0.09
N VAL A 170 21.56 -3.43 -0.94
CA VAL A 170 21.70 -3.43 -2.41
C VAL A 170 22.56 -2.25 -2.89
N TYR A 171 22.43 -1.08 -2.29
CA TYR A 171 23.24 0.09 -2.66
C TYR A 171 24.72 -0.07 -2.25
N VAL A 172 25.01 -0.77 -1.14
CA VAL A 172 26.37 -1.15 -0.79
C VAL A 172 26.96 -2.14 -1.81
N ASP A 173 26.16 -3.10 -2.27
CA ASP A 173 26.57 -4.01 -3.35
C ASP A 173 26.87 -3.24 -4.64
N ALA A 174 26.02 -2.30 -5.04
CA ALA A 174 26.24 -1.45 -6.20
C ALA A 174 27.61 -0.76 -6.14
N ARG A 175 27.94 -0.17 -5.00
CA ARG A 175 29.25 0.49 -4.79
C ARG A 175 30.41 -0.50 -4.84
N THR A 176 30.22 -1.70 -4.26
CA THR A 176 31.26 -2.72 -4.16
C THR A 176 31.57 -3.34 -5.52
N SER A 177 30.52 -3.61 -6.30
CA SER A 177 30.63 -4.32 -7.57
C SER A 177 30.78 -3.42 -8.81
N GLY A 178 30.58 -2.09 -8.65
CA GLY A 178 30.54 -1.15 -9.77
C GLY A 178 29.33 -1.37 -10.70
N ASN A 179 28.21 -1.81 -10.16
CA ASN A 179 26.97 -2.08 -10.90
C ASN A 179 25.90 -1.04 -10.61
N TRP A 180 24.86 -1.07 -11.43
CA TRP A 180 23.58 -0.44 -11.15
C TRP A 180 22.54 -1.46 -10.72
N PHE A 181 21.63 -1.03 -9.85
CA PHE A 181 20.48 -1.84 -9.48
C PHE A 181 19.20 -1.07 -9.79
N VAL A 182 18.21 -1.79 -10.30
CA VAL A 182 16.87 -1.27 -10.61
C VAL A 182 15.88 -1.96 -9.71
N LEU A 183 15.38 -1.22 -8.73
CA LEU A 183 14.41 -1.73 -7.77
C LEU A 183 13.01 -1.33 -8.21
N ALA A 184 12.05 -2.26 -8.11
CA ALA A 184 10.63 -1.94 -8.18
C ALA A 184 10.01 -2.09 -6.80
N ALA A 185 9.25 -1.10 -6.37
CA ALA A 185 8.54 -1.11 -5.10
C ALA A 185 7.02 -1.09 -5.32
N MET A 186 6.29 -1.78 -4.47
CA MET A 186 4.83 -1.78 -4.47
C MET A 186 4.25 -0.37 -4.32
N GLY A 187 3.01 -0.19 -4.73
CA GLY A 187 2.27 1.08 -4.73
C GLY A 187 1.59 1.29 -6.07
N ARG A 188 0.29 0.90 -6.18
CA ARG A 188 -0.44 0.90 -7.45
C ARG A 188 -0.79 2.30 -7.96
N SER A 189 -1.29 3.15 -7.06
CA SER A 189 -1.85 4.46 -7.40
C SER A 189 -0.99 5.62 -6.95
N ALA A 190 -0.14 5.41 -5.97
CA ALA A 190 0.72 6.44 -5.40
C ALA A 190 2.14 5.90 -5.13
N GLY A 191 3.12 6.76 -5.28
CA GLY A 191 4.54 6.42 -5.18
C GLY A 191 5.16 6.58 -3.78
N HIS A 192 4.36 6.69 -2.72
CA HIS A 192 4.88 6.95 -1.37
C HIS A 192 5.93 5.94 -0.91
N LEU A 193 5.72 4.65 -1.17
CA LEU A 193 6.63 3.61 -0.71
C LEU A 193 7.98 3.68 -1.44
N ALA A 194 7.96 3.77 -2.76
CA ALA A 194 9.18 3.93 -3.56
C ALA A 194 9.91 5.22 -3.18
N PHE A 195 9.18 6.32 -3.03
CA PHE A 195 9.74 7.61 -2.63
C PHE A 195 10.39 7.54 -1.25
N GLY A 196 9.70 6.99 -0.25
CA GLY A 196 10.20 6.90 1.11
C GLY A 196 11.44 6.00 1.23
N ILE A 197 11.47 4.88 0.51
CA ILE A 197 12.64 3.98 0.48
C ILE A 197 13.82 4.66 -0.22
N GLY A 198 13.60 5.29 -1.37
CA GLY A 198 14.63 5.98 -2.14
C GLY A 198 15.23 7.16 -1.39
N GLU A 199 14.39 7.97 -0.73
CA GLU A 199 14.81 9.07 0.13
C GLU A 199 15.68 8.58 1.29
N ALA A 200 15.21 7.56 2.01
CA ALA A 200 15.93 7.00 3.17
C ALA A 200 17.31 6.44 2.80
N CYS A 201 17.47 5.93 1.59
CA CYS A 201 18.72 5.34 1.09
C CYS A 201 19.56 6.30 0.25
N HIS A 202 19.11 7.52 0.02
CA HIS A 202 19.74 8.50 -0.89
C HIS A 202 20.00 7.91 -2.28
N TYR A 203 19.01 7.21 -2.84
CA TYR A 203 19.12 6.68 -4.20
C TYR A 203 19.22 7.80 -5.23
N PRO A 204 20.15 7.69 -6.17
CA PRO A 204 20.36 8.74 -7.17
C PRO A 204 19.20 8.93 -8.15
N MET A 205 18.27 7.97 -8.22
CA MET A 205 17.04 8.12 -8.99
C MET A 205 15.85 7.45 -8.28
N ILE A 206 14.75 8.18 -8.22
CA ILE A 206 13.45 7.74 -7.72
C ILE A 206 12.42 8.09 -8.78
N VAL A 207 11.64 7.12 -9.24
CA VAL A 207 10.61 7.32 -10.26
C VAL A 207 9.25 6.93 -9.71
N ILE A 208 8.35 7.91 -9.60
CA ILE A 208 6.99 7.71 -9.10
C ILE A 208 5.96 8.28 -10.08
N PRO A 209 4.71 7.78 -10.10
CA PRO A 209 3.68 8.25 -11.04
C PRO A 209 3.44 9.75 -10.99
N GLU A 210 3.48 10.34 -9.80
CA GLU A 210 3.20 11.76 -9.55
C GLU A 210 4.18 12.70 -10.25
N MET A 211 5.39 12.24 -10.60
CA MET A 211 6.38 13.02 -11.35
C MET A 211 5.94 13.31 -12.78
N PHE A 212 4.98 12.53 -13.30
CA PHE A 212 4.44 12.68 -14.65
C PHE A 212 3.13 13.49 -14.67
N ASP A 213 2.92 14.36 -13.67
CA ASP A 213 1.75 15.23 -13.64
C ASP A 213 1.58 15.97 -14.98
N LYS A 214 0.39 15.86 -15.57
CA LYS A 214 0.03 16.45 -16.88
C LYS A 214 0.83 15.95 -18.11
N THR A 215 1.61 14.90 -17.97
CA THR A 215 2.28 14.24 -19.10
C THR A 215 1.92 12.76 -19.15
N GLU A 216 1.89 12.20 -20.36
CA GLU A 216 1.74 10.77 -20.52
C GLU A 216 2.97 10.03 -20.00
N ILE A 217 2.75 8.95 -19.27
CA ILE A 217 3.82 8.05 -18.84
C ILE A 217 4.13 7.11 -20.00
N THR A 218 5.37 7.14 -20.46
CA THR A 218 5.87 6.26 -21.51
C THR A 218 7.06 5.47 -21.03
N VAL A 219 7.28 4.30 -21.64
CA VAL A 219 8.48 3.48 -21.41
C VAL A 219 9.76 4.29 -21.62
N GLU A 220 9.81 5.07 -22.69
CA GLU A 220 10.96 5.90 -23.02
C GLU A 220 11.28 6.91 -21.93
N LYS A 221 10.28 7.62 -21.40
CA LYS A 221 10.48 8.59 -20.30
C LYS A 221 11.02 7.92 -19.05
N ILE A 222 10.45 6.77 -18.65
CA ILE A 222 10.93 6.02 -17.47
C ILE A 222 12.39 5.65 -17.64
N VAL A 223 12.73 5.06 -18.79
CA VAL A 223 14.10 4.63 -19.10
C VAL A 223 15.04 5.83 -19.11
N ASN A 224 14.66 6.91 -19.77
CA ASN A 224 15.50 8.10 -19.90
C ASN A 224 15.80 8.79 -18.56
N LEU A 225 14.89 8.72 -17.58
CA LEU A 225 15.17 9.20 -16.23
C LEU A 225 16.31 8.42 -15.57
N VAL A 226 16.31 7.10 -15.69
CA VAL A 226 17.38 6.27 -15.14
C VAL A 226 18.70 6.50 -15.90
N ILE A 227 18.66 6.58 -17.22
CA ILE A 227 19.83 6.88 -18.05
C ILE A 227 20.40 8.24 -17.70
N SER A 228 19.56 9.27 -17.49
CA SER A 228 19.98 10.59 -17.01
C SER A 228 20.81 10.49 -15.73
N SER A 229 20.36 9.68 -14.78
CA SER A 229 21.09 9.47 -13.53
C SER A 229 22.42 8.74 -13.73
N ILE A 230 22.45 7.72 -14.58
CA ILE A 230 23.67 7.00 -14.90
C ILE A 230 24.73 7.92 -15.51
N ILE A 231 24.34 8.74 -16.48
CA ILE A 231 25.25 9.68 -17.14
C ILE A 231 25.73 10.76 -16.16
N LYS A 232 24.83 11.34 -15.37
CA LYS A 232 25.21 12.34 -14.35
C LYS A 232 26.25 11.77 -13.39
N ARG A 233 26.06 10.56 -12.91
CA ARG A 233 27.01 9.93 -11.99
C ARG A 233 28.36 9.65 -12.65
N LYS A 234 28.38 9.26 -13.92
CA LYS A 234 29.63 9.13 -14.67
C LYS A 234 30.38 10.45 -14.75
N ILE A 235 29.70 11.55 -15.03
CA ILE A 235 30.26 12.89 -15.00
C ILE A 235 30.86 13.23 -13.62
N MET A 236 30.23 12.76 -12.56
CA MET A 236 30.69 12.93 -11.17
C MET A 236 31.80 11.94 -10.78
N GLY A 237 32.25 11.08 -11.66
CA GLY A 237 33.28 10.05 -11.39
C GLY A 237 32.77 8.82 -10.63
N MET A 238 31.48 8.53 -10.74
CA MET A 238 30.87 7.34 -10.09
C MET A 238 30.28 6.38 -11.12
N ASP A 239 30.72 5.14 -11.11
CA ASP A 239 30.28 4.09 -12.04
C ASP A 239 29.19 3.16 -11.48
N TYR A 240 28.66 3.48 -10.33
CA TYR A 240 27.64 2.67 -9.63
C TYR A 240 26.43 3.53 -9.25
N GLY A 241 25.32 2.86 -8.98
CA GLY A 241 24.12 3.51 -8.49
C GLY A 241 22.95 2.56 -8.35
N ALA A 242 21.83 3.13 -7.97
CA ALA A 242 20.56 2.41 -7.92
C ALA A 242 19.40 3.36 -8.25
N ALA A 243 18.35 2.81 -8.85
CA ALA A 243 17.09 3.49 -9.05
C ALA A 243 15.98 2.69 -8.37
N VAL A 244 15.05 3.37 -7.73
CA VAL A 244 13.81 2.76 -7.26
C VAL A 244 12.63 3.33 -8.04
N ILE A 245 11.83 2.43 -8.60
CA ILE A 245 10.71 2.75 -9.47
C ILE A 245 9.45 2.19 -8.83
N SER A 246 8.45 3.05 -8.64
CA SER A 246 7.14 2.61 -8.17
C SER A 246 6.47 1.72 -9.23
N GLU A 247 5.89 0.60 -8.83
CA GLU A 247 5.07 -0.22 -9.74
C GLU A 247 3.91 0.56 -10.35
N GLY A 248 3.49 1.66 -9.70
CA GLY A 248 2.44 2.55 -10.18
C GLY A 248 2.73 3.14 -11.56
N VAL A 249 3.99 3.40 -11.90
CA VAL A 249 4.34 3.90 -13.25
C VAL A 249 4.07 2.82 -14.31
N PHE A 250 4.27 1.55 -13.97
CA PHE A 250 3.98 0.44 -14.88
C PHE A 250 2.46 0.25 -15.08
N HIS A 251 1.70 0.33 -13.99
CA HIS A 251 0.24 0.27 -14.06
C HIS A 251 -0.41 1.45 -14.79
N ALA A 252 0.30 2.57 -14.89
CA ALA A 252 -0.15 3.76 -15.61
C ALA A 252 0.20 3.75 -17.11
N LEU A 253 1.02 2.80 -17.57
CA LEU A 253 1.33 2.63 -18.99
C LEU A 253 0.09 2.16 -19.75
N SER A 254 -0.11 2.66 -20.97
CA SER A 254 -1.11 2.12 -21.89
C SER A 254 -0.71 0.72 -22.37
N ASP A 255 -1.70 -0.07 -22.80
CA ASP A 255 -1.43 -1.39 -23.41
C ASP A 255 -0.50 -1.29 -24.62
N GLU A 256 -0.59 -0.19 -25.38
CA GLU A 256 0.30 0.08 -26.50
C GLU A 256 1.75 0.28 -26.05
N GLU A 257 1.97 1.07 -25.01
CA GLU A 257 3.32 1.28 -24.42
C GLU A 257 3.91 -0.02 -23.88
N ILE A 258 3.08 -0.85 -23.24
CA ILE A 258 3.52 -2.16 -22.74
C ILE A 258 3.93 -3.08 -23.91
N ARG A 259 3.16 -3.10 -25.00
CA ARG A 259 3.52 -3.85 -26.21
C ARG A 259 4.80 -3.34 -26.89
N LYS A 260 5.02 -2.04 -26.90
CA LYS A 260 6.25 -1.43 -27.45
C LYS A 260 7.51 -1.84 -26.68
N SER A 261 7.37 -2.22 -25.41
CA SER A 261 8.51 -2.69 -24.60
C SER A 261 9.19 -3.94 -25.17
N GLY A 262 8.52 -4.68 -26.05
CA GLY A 262 9.02 -5.92 -26.63
C GLY A 262 9.09 -7.10 -25.66
N ILE A 263 8.56 -6.94 -24.46
CA ILE A 263 8.54 -7.98 -23.43
C ILE A 263 7.34 -8.90 -23.67
N HIS A 264 7.57 -10.20 -23.54
CA HIS A 264 6.51 -11.19 -23.64
C HIS A 264 5.65 -11.21 -22.39
N PHE A 265 4.34 -10.93 -22.58
CA PHE A 265 3.31 -11.05 -21.55
C PHE A 265 2.37 -12.19 -21.89
N THR A 266 1.76 -12.79 -20.87
CA THR A 266 0.50 -13.52 -21.03
C THR A 266 -0.66 -12.51 -21.05
N TYR A 267 -1.70 -12.84 -21.78
CA TYR A 267 -2.88 -11.98 -21.94
C TYR A 267 -4.12 -12.70 -21.41
N ASP A 268 -5.03 -11.93 -20.82
CA ASP A 268 -6.32 -12.46 -20.39
C ASP A 268 -7.25 -12.72 -21.58
N GLU A 269 -8.42 -13.26 -21.32
CA GLU A 269 -9.44 -13.56 -22.33
C GLU A 269 -9.94 -12.33 -23.10
N HIS A 270 -9.71 -11.12 -22.59
CA HIS A 270 -10.06 -9.85 -23.21
C HIS A 270 -8.88 -9.18 -23.94
N GLY A 271 -7.72 -9.83 -23.97
CA GLY A 271 -6.53 -9.34 -24.65
C GLY A 271 -5.74 -8.29 -23.87
N HIS A 272 -5.95 -8.14 -22.57
CA HIS A 272 -5.15 -7.27 -21.70
C HIS A 272 -3.96 -8.04 -21.12
N PRO A 273 -2.78 -7.39 -21.03
CA PRO A 273 -1.61 -8.04 -20.45
C PRO A 273 -1.81 -8.33 -18.96
N GLU A 274 -1.47 -9.55 -18.55
CA GLU A 274 -1.58 -10.02 -17.16
C GLU A 274 -0.43 -9.48 -16.30
N LEU A 275 -0.47 -8.20 -15.99
CA LEU A 275 0.60 -7.47 -15.32
C LEU A 275 0.95 -7.97 -13.92
N GLY A 276 0.01 -8.63 -13.24
CA GLY A 276 0.22 -9.18 -11.90
C GLY A 276 1.16 -10.39 -11.84
N LYS A 277 1.39 -11.03 -12.98
CA LYS A 277 2.19 -12.26 -13.08
C LYS A 277 3.68 -12.02 -13.37
N VAL A 278 4.09 -10.78 -13.59
CA VAL A 278 5.45 -10.44 -14.02
C VAL A 278 6.17 -9.58 -12.97
N SER A 279 7.50 -9.78 -12.86
CA SER A 279 8.36 -8.92 -12.06
C SER A 279 8.57 -7.58 -12.76
N LYS A 280 8.11 -6.50 -12.16
CA LYS A 280 8.26 -5.14 -12.69
C LYS A 280 9.72 -4.72 -12.69
N ALA A 281 10.49 -5.09 -11.66
CA ALA A 281 11.92 -4.81 -11.60
C ALA A 281 12.67 -5.44 -12.77
N HIS A 282 12.33 -6.68 -13.12
CA HIS A 282 12.93 -7.35 -14.27
C HIS A 282 12.61 -6.63 -15.58
N ILE A 283 11.35 -6.25 -15.78
CA ILE A 283 10.91 -5.52 -16.96
C ILE A 283 11.65 -4.17 -17.09
N PHE A 284 11.67 -3.37 -16.04
CA PHE A 284 12.37 -2.09 -16.06
C PHE A 284 13.87 -2.28 -16.31
N ASN A 285 14.48 -3.30 -15.71
CA ASN A 285 15.88 -3.60 -15.91
C ASN A 285 16.19 -3.97 -17.37
N GLU A 286 15.38 -4.83 -18.00
CA GLU A 286 15.56 -5.19 -19.40
C GLU A 286 15.45 -3.97 -20.33
N MET A 287 14.46 -3.11 -20.12
CA MET A 287 14.30 -1.87 -20.90
C MET A 287 15.52 -0.96 -20.77
N ILE A 288 16.04 -0.83 -19.55
CA ILE A 288 17.24 -0.02 -19.29
C ILE A 288 18.48 -0.65 -19.94
N GLU A 289 18.67 -1.95 -19.84
CA GLU A 289 19.79 -2.67 -20.49
C GLU A 289 19.76 -2.52 -22.01
N MET A 290 18.59 -2.59 -22.63
CA MET A 290 18.42 -2.36 -24.07
C MET A 290 18.89 -0.95 -24.45
N LYS A 291 18.50 0.07 -23.66
CA LYS A 291 18.90 1.46 -23.90
C LYS A 291 20.40 1.69 -23.66
N LEU A 292 20.95 1.09 -22.62
CA LEU A 292 22.40 1.15 -22.36
C LEU A 292 23.22 0.56 -23.51
N LYS A 293 22.76 -0.56 -24.08
CA LYS A 293 23.38 -1.18 -25.23
C LYS A 293 23.28 -0.31 -26.49
N GLU A 294 22.10 0.26 -26.75
CA GLU A 294 21.88 1.21 -27.86
C GLU A 294 22.84 2.39 -27.79
N LEU A 295 23.04 2.92 -26.59
CA LEU A 295 23.94 4.06 -26.36
C LEU A 295 25.42 3.70 -26.26
N GLY A 296 25.76 2.42 -26.26
CA GLY A 296 27.13 1.97 -26.06
C GLY A 296 27.69 2.23 -24.65
N LEU A 297 26.81 2.44 -23.67
CA LEU A 297 27.20 2.65 -22.28
C LEU A 297 27.56 1.32 -21.62
N LYS A 298 28.79 1.18 -21.17
CA LYS A 298 29.29 -0.03 -20.51
C LYS A 298 28.89 -0.03 -19.02
N VAL A 299 27.63 -0.28 -18.77
CA VAL A 299 27.05 -0.38 -17.42
C VAL A 299 26.30 -1.69 -17.32
N LYS A 300 26.47 -2.40 -16.20
CA LYS A 300 25.69 -3.59 -15.86
C LYS A 300 24.59 -3.19 -14.89
N SER A 301 23.37 -3.60 -15.16
CA SER A 301 22.24 -3.39 -14.24
C SER A 301 21.64 -4.72 -13.79
N ARG A 302 21.00 -4.71 -12.63
CA ARG A 302 20.38 -5.89 -12.02
C ARG A 302 19.05 -5.52 -11.38
N PRO A 303 18.03 -6.37 -11.53
CA PRO A 303 16.71 -6.12 -10.95
C PRO A 303 16.64 -6.59 -9.49
N VAL A 304 15.85 -5.86 -8.69
CA VAL A 304 15.44 -6.26 -7.34
C VAL A 304 13.98 -5.89 -7.14
N GLU A 305 13.14 -6.86 -6.79
CA GLU A 305 11.73 -6.64 -6.46
C GLU A 305 11.56 -6.41 -4.96
N LEU A 306 10.89 -5.34 -4.57
CA LEU A 306 10.46 -5.07 -3.20
C LEU A 306 8.94 -5.24 -3.14
N GLY A 307 8.47 -6.37 -2.64
CA GLY A 307 7.07 -6.74 -2.72
C GLY A 307 6.60 -7.55 -1.52
N TYR A 308 6.40 -8.83 -1.72
CA TYR A 308 5.78 -9.70 -0.72
C TYR A 308 6.55 -9.79 0.61
N GLU A 309 7.88 -9.71 0.58
CA GLU A 309 8.75 -9.80 1.75
C GLU A 309 8.63 -8.60 2.72
N ILE A 310 8.03 -7.49 2.27
CA ILE A 310 7.82 -6.31 3.12
C ILE A 310 6.40 -6.23 3.71
N ARG A 311 5.47 -7.09 3.29
CA ARG A 311 4.04 -7.02 3.64
C ARG A 311 3.69 -7.69 4.96
N CYS A 312 4.40 -8.75 5.35
CA CYS A 312 4.08 -9.58 6.51
C CYS A 312 5.19 -9.60 7.56
N GLN A 313 6.09 -8.65 7.52
CA GLN A 313 7.11 -8.53 8.55
C GLN A 313 6.54 -8.12 9.90
N THR A 314 7.31 -8.32 10.94
CA THR A 314 7.02 -7.81 12.28
C THR A 314 6.91 -6.29 12.24
N PRO A 315 5.85 -5.68 12.80
CA PRO A 315 5.73 -4.23 12.87
C PRO A 315 6.85 -3.59 13.67
N ILE A 316 7.33 -2.42 13.23
CA ILE A 316 8.24 -1.59 14.02
C ILE A 316 7.48 -0.85 15.13
N ALA A 317 8.21 -0.27 16.07
CA ALA A 317 7.61 0.42 17.22
C ALA A 317 6.55 1.46 16.84
N TYR A 318 6.75 2.19 15.75
CA TYR A 318 5.76 3.15 15.24
C TYR A 318 4.39 2.49 14.99
N ASP A 319 4.37 1.41 14.20
CA ASP A 319 3.12 0.72 13.87
C ASP A 319 2.55 -0.06 15.06
N LEU A 320 3.39 -0.60 15.95
CA LEU A 320 2.91 -1.24 17.18
C LEU A 320 2.14 -0.25 18.06
N THR A 321 2.66 0.95 18.25
CA THR A 321 1.99 2.01 19.02
C THR A 321 0.75 2.49 18.29
N TYR A 322 0.87 2.82 17.02
CA TYR A 322 -0.23 3.36 16.21
C TYR A 322 -1.40 2.36 16.08
N CYS A 323 -1.10 1.11 15.81
CA CYS A 323 -2.13 0.05 15.71
C CYS A 323 -2.80 -0.22 17.07
N SER A 324 -2.07 -0.08 18.18
CA SER A 324 -2.66 -0.16 19.53
C SER A 324 -3.66 0.95 19.77
N GLU A 325 -3.29 2.19 19.43
CA GLU A 325 -4.15 3.37 19.56
C GLU A 325 -5.38 3.28 18.66
N LEU A 326 -5.22 2.78 17.43
CA LEU A 326 -6.34 2.53 16.52
C LEU A 326 -7.34 1.51 17.12
N GLY A 327 -6.85 0.41 17.68
CA GLY A 327 -7.71 -0.60 18.31
C GLY A 327 -8.46 -0.07 19.53
N ILE A 328 -7.82 0.70 20.37
CA ILE A 328 -8.45 1.39 21.51
C ILE A 328 -9.46 2.41 21.01
N GLY A 329 -9.12 3.14 19.94
CA GLY A 329 -9.98 4.13 19.29
C GLY A 329 -11.27 3.53 18.73
N VAL A 330 -11.24 2.32 18.21
CA VAL A 330 -12.45 1.61 17.77
C VAL A 330 -13.46 1.48 18.91
N HIS A 331 -13.00 1.08 20.11
CA HIS A 331 -13.88 0.97 21.27
C HIS A 331 -14.44 2.35 21.68
N LYS A 332 -13.60 3.38 21.69
CA LYS A 332 -14.04 4.74 22.03
C LYS A 332 -15.18 5.21 21.10
N LEU A 333 -14.99 5.08 19.79
CA LEU A 333 -16.01 5.46 18.81
C LEU A 333 -17.29 4.63 18.96
N PHE A 334 -17.16 3.33 19.20
CA PHE A 334 -18.31 2.46 19.45
C PHE A 334 -19.09 2.88 20.71
N ALA A 335 -18.40 3.15 21.81
CA ALA A 335 -19.00 3.62 23.05
C ALA A 335 -19.71 4.97 22.90
N GLU A 336 -19.23 5.82 21.98
CA GLU A 336 -19.87 7.09 21.62
C GLU A 336 -21.04 6.94 20.61
N GLY A 337 -21.38 5.70 20.23
CA GLY A 337 -22.44 5.42 19.26
C GLY A 337 -22.11 5.76 17.83
N LYS A 338 -20.81 5.88 17.48
CA LYS A 338 -20.37 6.15 16.11
C LYS A 338 -20.46 4.91 15.25
N THR A 339 -20.81 5.08 13.99
CA THR A 339 -20.92 4.00 13.00
C THR A 339 -20.71 4.55 11.58
N GLY A 340 -20.38 3.68 10.63
CA GLY A 340 -20.15 4.06 9.23
C GLY A 340 -18.89 4.92 9.05
N CYS A 341 -17.87 4.71 9.85
CA CYS A 341 -16.67 5.52 9.86
C CYS A 341 -15.40 4.68 9.92
N MET A 342 -14.31 5.31 9.51
CA MET A 342 -12.95 4.85 9.83
C MET A 342 -12.52 5.47 11.17
N VAL A 343 -11.77 4.72 11.95
CA VAL A 343 -11.08 5.28 13.10
C VAL A 343 -9.86 6.08 12.63
N TYR A 344 -9.71 7.28 13.18
CA TYR A 344 -8.55 8.14 12.97
C TYR A 344 -7.94 8.52 14.32
N VAL A 345 -6.62 8.42 14.40
CA VAL A 345 -5.84 8.84 15.57
C VAL A 345 -4.80 9.86 15.08
N ASP A 346 -4.82 11.04 15.67
CA ASP A 346 -3.86 12.09 15.33
C ASP A 346 -2.50 11.89 16.01
N SER A 347 -1.54 12.77 15.74
CA SER A 347 -0.19 12.71 16.31
C SER A 347 -0.13 12.88 17.84
N GLU A 348 -1.19 13.37 18.45
CA GLU A 348 -1.31 13.54 19.90
C GLU A 348 -2.09 12.40 20.57
N GLY A 349 -2.53 11.39 19.76
CA GLY A 349 -3.29 10.26 20.25
C GLY A 349 -4.80 10.51 20.38
N ASN A 350 -5.32 11.63 19.87
CA ASN A 350 -6.75 11.90 19.89
C ASN A 350 -7.49 11.12 18.82
N VAL A 351 -8.60 10.51 19.23
CA VAL A 351 -9.42 9.66 18.37
C VAL A 351 -10.60 10.45 17.80
N SER A 352 -10.83 10.33 16.51
CA SER A 352 -11.99 10.90 15.84
C SER A 352 -12.49 10.00 14.70
N PRO A 353 -13.78 10.09 14.32
CA PRO A 353 -14.31 9.35 13.19
C PRO A 353 -14.03 10.07 11.87
N LEU A 354 -13.68 9.32 10.84
CA LEU A 354 -13.72 9.77 9.46
C LEU A 354 -14.86 9.03 8.76
N TYR A 355 -15.91 9.76 8.43
CA TYR A 355 -17.09 9.14 7.83
C TYR A 355 -16.82 8.79 6.37
N LEU A 356 -17.05 7.55 6.01
CA LEU A 356 -16.79 7.02 4.66
C LEU A 356 -17.54 7.81 3.58
N LYS A 357 -18.78 8.21 3.88
CA LYS A 357 -19.60 9.02 2.96
C LYS A 357 -18.97 10.37 2.61
N ASP A 358 -18.16 10.94 3.51
CA ASP A 358 -17.52 12.25 3.32
C ASP A 358 -16.17 12.12 2.57
N LEU A 359 -15.58 10.94 2.55
CA LEU A 359 -14.32 10.64 1.86
C LEU A 359 -14.52 10.17 0.42
N GLN A 360 -15.67 9.62 0.11
CA GLN A 360 -15.98 9.08 -1.22
C GLN A 360 -16.25 10.20 -2.22
N ASP A 361 -15.68 10.06 -3.41
CA ASP A 361 -16.07 10.88 -4.55
C ASP A 361 -17.54 10.62 -4.89
N PRO A 362 -18.39 11.66 -4.94
CA PRO A 362 -19.84 11.49 -5.15
C PRO A 362 -20.20 10.91 -6.53
N THR A 363 -19.32 11.04 -7.51
CA THR A 363 -19.54 10.53 -8.87
C THR A 363 -19.15 9.06 -9.01
N THR A 364 -17.99 8.69 -8.45
CA THR A 364 -17.43 7.33 -8.59
C THR A 364 -17.75 6.41 -7.41
N GLY A 365 -18.13 6.97 -6.25
CA GLY A 365 -18.31 6.23 -5.00
C GLY A 365 -17.00 5.66 -4.43
N LYS A 366 -15.85 6.01 -5.00
CA LYS A 366 -14.53 5.57 -4.56
C LYS A 366 -13.83 6.65 -3.74
N ILE A 367 -12.98 6.23 -2.81
CA ILE A 367 -12.10 7.13 -2.09
C ILE A 367 -10.92 7.45 -3.01
N PRO A 368 -10.67 8.74 -3.37
CA PRO A 368 -9.54 9.11 -4.20
C PRO A 368 -8.22 8.85 -3.45
N PRO A 369 -7.18 8.35 -4.14
CA PRO A 369 -5.90 8.08 -3.52
C PRO A 369 -5.21 9.39 -3.09
N ARG A 370 -4.52 9.34 -1.94
CA ARG A 370 -3.60 10.39 -1.54
C ARG A 370 -2.29 10.24 -2.31
N LEU A 371 -1.99 11.20 -3.14
CA LEU A 371 -0.78 11.22 -3.94
C LEU A 371 0.39 11.88 -3.19
N VAL A 372 1.62 11.59 -3.63
CA VAL A 372 2.80 12.32 -3.17
C VAL A 372 2.70 13.76 -3.67
N ASP A 373 2.81 14.72 -2.77
CA ASP A 373 2.82 16.15 -3.13
C ASP A 373 4.19 16.55 -3.68
N ILE A 374 4.28 16.56 -5.00
CA ILE A 374 5.50 16.94 -5.73
C ILE A 374 5.88 18.43 -5.63
N LYS A 375 5.00 19.26 -5.06
CA LYS A 375 5.25 20.68 -4.80
C LYS A 375 5.70 20.95 -3.37
N SER A 376 5.70 19.92 -2.50
CA SER A 376 6.13 20.05 -1.13
C SER A 376 7.64 20.36 -1.03
N ASP A 377 8.04 21.06 0.00
CA ASP A 377 9.45 21.30 0.29
C ASP A 377 10.23 20.00 0.46
N LYS A 378 9.58 18.97 1.03
CA LYS A 378 10.15 17.63 1.17
C LYS A 378 10.52 17.05 -0.20
N PHE A 379 9.60 17.05 -1.14
CA PHE A 379 9.84 16.48 -2.48
C PHE A 379 10.89 17.31 -3.25
N THR A 380 10.77 18.63 -3.22
CA THR A 380 11.72 19.55 -3.88
C THR A 380 13.13 19.35 -3.33
N SER A 381 13.29 19.21 -2.01
CA SER A 381 14.59 18.95 -1.37
C SER A 381 15.22 17.64 -1.85
N VAL A 382 14.44 16.59 -2.02
CA VAL A 382 14.92 15.30 -2.55
C VAL A 382 15.41 15.46 -3.98
N VAL A 383 14.63 16.14 -4.84
CA VAL A 383 15.02 16.41 -6.24
C VAL A 383 16.33 17.20 -6.32
N GLU A 384 16.48 18.24 -5.53
CA GLU A 384 17.63 19.15 -5.59
C GLU A 384 18.90 18.57 -4.93
N THR A 385 18.74 17.69 -3.93
CA THR A 385 19.87 17.25 -3.10
C THR A 385 20.24 15.79 -3.35
N ILE A 386 19.26 14.91 -3.53
CA ILE A 386 19.48 13.46 -3.56
C ILE A 386 19.52 12.93 -4.99
N LEU A 387 18.60 13.35 -5.86
CA LEU A 387 18.56 12.85 -7.22
C LEU A 387 19.73 13.39 -8.04
N ASN A 388 20.33 12.48 -8.80
CA ASN A 388 21.37 12.83 -9.77
C ASN A 388 20.75 12.73 -11.17
N ALA A 389 20.60 13.84 -11.83
CA ALA A 389 20.04 13.91 -13.18
C ALA A 389 20.80 14.97 -14.01
N ILE A 390 20.81 14.76 -15.32
CA ILE A 390 21.40 15.73 -16.26
C ILE A 390 20.60 17.02 -16.22
N THR A 391 21.33 18.13 -16.20
CA THR A 391 20.82 19.48 -16.37
C THR A 391 21.50 20.16 -17.58
N PRO A 392 21.02 21.29 -18.08
CA PRO A 392 21.67 22.01 -19.14
C PRO A 392 23.16 22.33 -18.89
N ALA A 393 23.54 22.51 -17.63
CA ALA A 393 24.94 22.71 -17.23
C ALA A 393 25.84 21.49 -17.49
N ASP A 394 25.25 20.30 -17.61
CA ASP A 394 25.98 19.06 -17.83
C ASP A 394 26.13 18.67 -19.30
N TYR A 395 25.45 19.38 -20.25
CA TYR A 395 25.36 18.92 -21.64
C TYR A 395 26.74 18.78 -22.31
N GLU A 396 27.67 19.70 -22.06
CA GLU A 396 28.99 19.59 -22.66
C GLU A 396 29.76 18.36 -22.18
N ALA A 397 29.75 18.10 -20.88
CA ALA A 397 30.39 16.92 -20.31
C ALA A 397 29.67 15.62 -20.72
N ALA A 398 28.37 15.65 -20.88
CA ALA A 398 27.54 14.49 -21.27
C ALA A 398 27.79 14.05 -22.71
N LYS A 399 28.29 14.93 -23.60
CA LYS A 399 28.63 14.57 -24.98
C LYS A 399 29.71 13.48 -25.09
N ALA A 400 30.50 13.29 -24.05
CA ALA A 400 31.43 12.15 -23.97
C ALA A 400 30.73 10.78 -23.86
N TYR A 401 29.45 10.76 -23.52
CA TYR A 401 28.68 9.55 -23.27
C TYR A 401 27.52 9.37 -24.27
N VAL A 402 26.85 10.45 -24.65
CA VAL A 402 25.67 10.46 -25.53
C VAL A 402 25.70 11.62 -26.50
N ALA A 403 25.18 11.39 -27.71
CA ALA A 403 25.15 12.40 -28.75
C ALA A 403 24.15 13.54 -28.47
N ASN A 404 23.02 13.22 -27.87
CA ASN A 404 21.91 14.15 -27.64
C ASN A 404 21.60 14.26 -26.12
N PRO A 405 22.47 14.93 -25.34
CA PRO A 405 22.30 14.95 -23.87
C PRO A 405 20.99 15.60 -23.40
N GLU A 406 20.40 16.49 -24.21
CA GLU A 406 19.11 17.14 -23.90
C GLU A 406 17.94 16.17 -23.83
N GLU A 407 18.02 14.99 -24.47
CA GLU A 407 17.02 13.92 -24.38
C GLU A 407 16.99 13.27 -22.99
N TYR A 408 18.05 13.46 -22.21
CA TYR A 408 18.24 12.89 -20.88
C TYR A 408 18.17 13.92 -19.77
N ASP A 409 17.73 15.13 -20.09
CA ASP A 409 17.47 16.18 -19.12
C ASP A 409 16.21 15.88 -18.32
N PHE A 410 16.37 15.76 -17.01
CA PHE A 410 15.28 15.41 -16.10
C PHE A 410 14.09 16.37 -16.22
N HIS A 411 14.36 17.69 -16.26
CA HIS A 411 13.30 18.69 -16.32
C HIS A 411 12.59 18.69 -17.66
N LYS A 412 13.35 18.48 -18.75
CA LYS A 412 12.79 18.41 -20.09
C LYS A 412 11.94 17.14 -20.31
N ILE A 413 12.42 15.99 -19.81
CA ILE A 413 11.70 14.71 -19.92
C ILE A 413 10.33 14.80 -19.26
N LEU A 414 10.24 15.46 -18.10
CA LEU A 414 9.03 15.50 -17.28
C LEU A 414 8.14 16.72 -17.54
N ASN A 415 8.61 17.70 -18.29
CA ASN A 415 7.93 19.02 -18.37
C ASN A 415 7.65 19.59 -16.96
N TRP A 416 8.61 19.44 -16.08
CA TRP A 416 8.48 19.60 -14.65
C TRP A 416 8.22 21.03 -14.19
N LYS A 417 8.63 22.04 -14.96
CA LYS A 417 8.47 23.47 -14.63
C LYS A 417 7.42 24.16 -15.47
#